data_eb4290c15dc92c5092b667c0c7e8b8a5
#
_entry.id   eb4290c15dc92c5092b667c0c7e8b8a5
#
_cell.length_a   1.000
_cell.length_b   1.000
_cell.length_c   1.000
_cell.angle_alpha   90.00
_cell.angle_beta   90.00
_cell.angle_gamma   90.00
#
_symmetry.space_group_name_H-M   'P 1'
#
loop_
_entity.id
_entity.type
_entity.pdbx_description
1 polymer ?
#
loop_
_entity_poly.entity_id
_entity_poly.type
_entity_poly.pdbx_seq_one_letter_code
_entity_poly.pdbx_strand_id
1 'polypeptide(L)'
;MRLALNQLGFGPCYHMHELVLNMPVSVPLWLAALDGRPDWEAIFKGYSSGVDWPVAAFFRELNAAYPQAKFILTVRSAETWAESFSETIYKLQAGGDQAPAAMKPWFDMANGVVAKTGFPFGLDLAGLAKAFNAHTEAVKAAIPSDRLLIYEVKDGWSPLCKFLTVSEPAEAFPRTNSREDFWANVAAAMANAG
;
A
#
# COMPACT_ATOMS: atom_id res chain seq x y z
N MET A 1 -4.03 6.79 5.78
CA MET A 1 -3.10 7.67 5.01
C MET A 1 -3.75 8.25 3.75
N ARG A 2 -4.44 7.49 2.87
CA ARG A 2 -5.10 8.00 1.64
C ARG A 2 -5.95 9.25 1.90
N LEU A 3 -6.88 9.19 2.86
CA LEU A 3 -7.74 10.34 3.19
C LEU A 3 -6.94 11.54 3.69
N ALA A 4 -5.91 11.31 4.50
CA ALA A 4 -5.05 12.38 4.99
C ALA A 4 -4.33 13.10 3.85
N LEU A 5 -3.75 12.38 2.89
CA LEU A 5 -3.10 12.98 1.74
C LEU A 5 -4.09 13.76 0.85
N ASN A 6 -5.30 13.22 0.64
CA ASN A 6 -6.35 13.94 -0.10
C ASN A 6 -6.75 15.26 0.60
N GLN A 7 -6.92 15.27 1.93
CA GLN A 7 -7.24 16.48 2.70
C GLN A 7 -6.12 17.53 2.64
N LEU A 8 -4.87 17.08 2.56
CA LEU A 8 -3.70 17.96 2.48
C LEU A 8 -3.41 18.49 1.06
N GLY A 9 -4.26 18.17 0.07
CA GLY A 9 -4.08 18.62 -1.32
C GLY A 9 -3.16 17.77 -2.17
N PHE A 10 -2.74 16.58 -1.68
CA PHE A 10 -1.96 15.59 -2.44
C PHE A 10 -2.85 14.51 -3.07
N GLY A 11 -4.11 14.81 -3.32
CA GLY A 11 -5.06 13.94 -4.02
C GLY A 11 -5.20 14.27 -5.49
N PRO A 12 -5.82 13.38 -6.27
CA PRO A 12 -6.22 12.03 -5.86
C PRO A 12 -5.05 11.15 -5.46
N CYS A 13 -5.24 10.30 -4.42
CA CYS A 13 -4.22 9.40 -3.92
C CYS A 13 -4.48 7.96 -4.40
N TYR A 14 -3.56 7.38 -5.17
CA TYR A 14 -3.65 6.00 -5.64
C TYR A 14 -3.60 5.00 -4.48
N HIS A 15 -4.43 3.97 -4.53
CA HIS A 15 -4.58 2.95 -3.50
C HIS A 15 -5.07 1.65 -4.13
N MET A 16 -4.95 0.50 -3.47
CA MET A 16 -5.53 -0.76 -3.94
C MET A 16 -7.03 -0.64 -4.29
N HIS A 17 -7.76 0.18 -3.56
CA HIS A 17 -9.17 0.45 -3.86
C HIS A 17 -9.38 1.00 -5.28
N GLU A 18 -8.56 1.97 -5.71
CA GLU A 18 -8.62 2.57 -7.06
C GLU A 18 -8.28 1.52 -8.13
N LEU A 19 -7.31 0.64 -7.82
CA LEU A 19 -6.95 -0.47 -8.68
C LEU A 19 -8.13 -1.43 -8.89
N VAL A 20 -8.81 -1.81 -7.80
CA VAL A 20 -9.97 -2.73 -7.84
C VAL A 20 -11.13 -2.14 -8.65
N LEU A 21 -11.35 -0.83 -8.60
CA LEU A 21 -12.38 -0.16 -9.40
C LEU A 21 -12.09 -0.17 -10.91
N ASN A 22 -10.83 -0.41 -11.31
CA ASN A 22 -10.41 -0.40 -12.71
C ASN A 22 -9.46 -1.57 -13.04
N MET A 23 -9.77 -2.77 -12.55
CA MET A 23 -8.93 -3.97 -12.71
C MET A 23 -8.50 -4.25 -14.15
N PRO A 24 -9.40 -4.14 -15.18
CA PRO A 24 -9.02 -4.47 -16.55
C PRO A 24 -7.86 -3.63 -17.10
N VAL A 25 -7.68 -2.40 -16.61
CA VAL A 25 -6.59 -1.51 -16.99
C VAL A 25 -5.43 -1.63 -16.01
N SER A 26 -5.72 -1.61 -14.71
CA SER A 26 -4.69 -1.49 -13.68
C SER A 26 -3.90 -2.79 -13.45
N VAL A 27 -4.56 -3.95 -13.47
CA VAL A 27 -3.88 -5.23 -13.21
C VAL A 27 -2.79 -5.53 -14.24
N PRO A 28 -3.02 -5.41 -15.56
CA PRO A 28 -1.95 -5.61 -16.55
C PRO A 28 -0.75 -4.69 -16.37
N LEU A 29 -0.97 -3.42 -15.98
CA LEU A 29 0.11 -2.46 -15.74
C LEU A 29 0.99 -2.87 -14.55
N TRP A 30 0.38 -3.34 -13.46
CA TRP A 30 1.13 -3.80 -12.30
C TRP A 30 1.80 -5.15 -12.51
N LEU A 31 1.21 -6.06 -13.31
CA LEU A 31 1.89 -7.29 -13.73
C LEU A 31 3.12 -6.97 -14.59
N ALA A 32 3.02 -6.03 -15.52
CA ALA A 32 4.17 -5.57 -16.30
C ALA A 32 5.25 -4.94 -15.42
N ALA A 33 4.85 -4.20 -14.37
CA ALA A 33 5.80 -3.65 -13.39
C ALA A 33 6.52 -4.74 -12.59
N LEU A 34 5.81 -5.81 -12.20
CA LEU A 34 6.43 -6.98 -11.55
C LEU A 34 7.44 -7.68 -12.46
N ASP A 35 7.20 -7.69 -13.77
CA ASP A 35 8.12 -8.22 -14.79
C ASP A 35 9.28 -7.26 -15.15
N GLY A 36 9.44 -6.15 -14.40
CA GLY A 36 10.51 -5.18 -14.63
C GLY A 36 10.25 -4.20 -15.78
N ARG A 37 9.03 -4.08 -16.25
CA ARG A 37 8.60 -3.20 -17.35
C ARG A 37 7.51 -2.21 -16.90
N PRO A 38 7.78 -1.36 -15.86
CA PRO A 38 6.78 -0.44 -15.33
C PRO A 38 6.51 0.71 -16.30
N ASP A 39 5.24 1.04 -16.46
CA ASP A 39 4.78 2.30 -17.05
C ASP A 39 4.19 3.18 -15.93
N TRP A 40 5.08 3.93 -15.24
CA TRP A 40 4.67 4.74 -14.10
C TRP A 40 3.73 5.89 -14.51
N GLU A 41 3.87 6.42 -15.73
CA GLU A 41 2.99 7.49 -16.22
C GLU A 41 1.56 6.97 -16.42
N ALA A 42 1.40 5.78 -17.00
CA ALA A 42 0.10 5.16 -17.16
C ALA A 42 -0.51 4.75 -15.80
N ILE A 43 0.30 4.18 -14.90
CA ILE A 43 -0.15 3.74 -13.57
C ILE A 43 -0.65 4.93 -12.73
N PHE A 44 0.10 6.03 -12.69
CA PHE A 44 -0.23 7.17 -11.83
C PHE A 44 -0.92 8.32 -12.57
N LYS A 45 -1.44 8.07 -13.77
CA LYS A 45 -2.16 9.08 -14.54
C LYS A 45 -3.34 9.66 -13.75
N GLY A 46 -3.27 10.96 -13.43
CA GLY A 46 -4.30 11.66 -12.67
C GLY A 46 -4.17 11.54 -11.15
N TYR A 47 -3.11 10.90 -10.64
CA TYR A 47 -2.83 10.79 -9.21
C TYR A 47 -1.62 11.62 -8.82
N SER A 48 -1.71 12.30 -7.68
CA SER A 48 -0.64 13.14 -7.13
C SER A 48 0.15 12.45 -6.02
N SER A 49 -0.37 11.35 -5.48
CA SER A 49 0.27 10.52 -4.47
C SER A 49 -0.17 9.07 -4.58
N GLY A 50 0.52 8.18 -3.88
CA GLY A 50 0.15 6.77 -3.82
C GLY A 50 0.48 6.14 -2.47
N VAL A 51 -0.36 5.23 -2.02
CA VAL A 51 -0.21 4.50 -0.75
C VAL A 51 -0.62 3.05 -0.91
N ASP A 52 -0.32 2.23 0.11
CA ASP A 52 -0.71 0.82 0.16
C ASP A 52 0.00 -0.03 -0.91
N TRP A 53 -0.37 -1.30 -1.03
CA TRP A 53 -0.02 -2.11 -2.18
C TRP A 53 -0.90 -1.73 -3.39
N PRO A 54 -0.35 -1.83 -4.60
CA PRO A 54 0.99 -2.31 -4.96
C PRO A 54 2.11 -1.28 -4.81
N VAL A 55 1.81 0.01 -4.56
CA VAL A 55 2.77 1.12 -4.52
C VAL A 55 3.96 0.84 -3.58
N ALA A 56 3.67 0.35 -2.37
CA ALA A 56 4.69 0.08 -1.34
C ALA A 56 5.73 -0.96 -1.76
N ALA A 57 5.40 -1.86 -2.69
CA ALA A 57 6.34 -2.89 -3.18
C ALA A 57 7.44 -2.33 -4.10
N PHE A 58 7.23 -1.14 -4.66
CA PHE A 58 8.10 -0.55 -5.68
C PHE A 58 8.84 0.70 -5.18
N PHE A 59 9.06 0.84 -3.87
CA PHE A 59 9.66 2.05 -3.30
C PHE A 59 11.05 2.37 -3.89
N ARG A 60 11.86 1.37 -4.28
CA ARG A 60 13.16 1.58 -4.91
C ARG A 60 13.03 2.12 -6.32
N GLU A 61 12.18 1.49 -7.12
CA GLU A 61 11.90 1.87 -8.50
C GLU A 61 11.27 3.27 -8.55
N LEU A 62 10.34 3.55 -7.64
CA LEU A 62 9.70 4.86 -7.52
C LEU A 62 10.66 5.93 -7.04
N ASN A 63 11.60 5.59 -6.13
CA ASN A 63 12.65 6.52 -5.72
C ASN A 63 13.56 6.91 -6.89
N ALA A 64 13.86 5.97 -7.79
CA ALA A 64 14.65 6.24 -8.99
C ALA A 64 13.86 7.02 -10.04
N ALA A 65 12.59 6.66 -10.28
CA ALA A 65 11.74 7.30 -11.27
C ALA A 65 11.31 8.74 -10.87
N TYR A 66 11.14 8.99 -9.57
CA TYR A 66 10.68 10.27 -9.02
C TYR A 66 11.68 10.83 -7.99
N PRO A 67 12.82 11.40 -8.43
CA PRO A 67 13.89 11.81 -7.53
C PRO A 67 13.52 12.97 -6.59
N GLN A 68 12.40 13.66 -6.83
CA GLN A 68 11.87 14.71 -5.96
C GLN A 68 10.73 14.23 -5.05
N ALA A 69 10.26 12.99 -5.20
CA ALA A 69 9.16 12.48 -4.39
C ALA A 69 9.56 12.37 -2.91
N LYS A 70 8.65 12.74 -2.03
CA LYS A 70 8.72 12.50 -0.60
C LYS A 70 8.10 11.14 -0.27
N PHE A 71 8.71 10.41 0.65
CA PHE A 71 8.27 9.09 1.10
C PHE A 71 7.83 9.14 2.56
N ILE A 72 6.73 8.48 2.86
CA ILE A 72 6.20 8.35 4.22
C ILE A 72 6.13 6.86 4.54
N LEU A 73 7.01 6.42 5.45
CA LEU A 73 7.02 5.05 5.94
C LEU A 73 6.20 4.99 7.23
N THR A 74 5.01 4.42 7.13
CA THR A 74 4.18 4.20 8.31
C THR A 74 4.73 3.02 9.11
N VAL A 75 4.96 3.24 10.40
CA VAL A 75 5.49 2.22 11.32
C VAL A 75 4.56 1.99 12.50
N ARG A 76 4.64 0.82 13.07
CA ARG A 76 4.01 0.39 14.34
C ARG A 76 4.73 -0.85 14.87
N SER A 77 4.30 -1.41 16.01
CA SER A 77 4.82 -2.70 16.48
C SER A 77 4.69 -3.78 15.39
N ALA A 78 5.77 -4.50 15.13
CA ALA A 78 5.82 -5.55 14.12
C ALA A 78 4.85 -6.69 14.46
N GLU A 79 4.68 -7.00 15.76
CA GLU A 79 3.78 -8.03 16.25
C GLU A 79 2.33 -7.67 15.95
N THR A 80 1.89 -6.46 16.33
CA THR A 80 0.51 -6.01 16.07
C THR A 80 0.24 -5.84 14.58
N TRP A 81 1.27 -5.50 13.79
CA TRP A 81 1.16 -5.48 12.34
C TRP A 81 0.98 -6.90 11.78
N ALA A 82 1.80 -7.86 12.20
CA ALA A 82 1.74 -9.25 11.75
C ALA A 82 0.37 -9.89 12.06
N GLU A 83 -0.16 -9.69 13.27
CA GLU A 83 -1.51 -10.12 13.65
C GLU A 83 -2.58 -9.54 12.71
N SER A 84 -2.55 -8.23 12.50
CA SER A 84 -3.53 -7.56 11.64
C SER A 84 -3.44 -8.02 10.18
N PHE A 85 -2.23 -8.15 9.66
CA PHE A 85 -1.97 -8.58 8.28
C PHE A 85 -2.39 -10.03 8.06
N SER A 86 -2.07 -10.93 8.99
CA SER A 86 -2.43 -12.36 8.91
C SER A 86 -3.94 -12.57 8.88
N GLU A 87 -4.71 -11.78 9.62
CA GLU A 87 -6.17 -11.89 9.70
C GLU A 87 -6.92 -11.18 8.57
N THR A 88 -6.23 -10.40 7.76
CA THR A 88 -6.81 -9.62 6.66
C THR A 88 -6.21 -10.02 5.31
N ILE A 89 -5.23 -9.28 4.83
CA ILE A 89 -4.67 -9.43 3.47
C ILE A 89 -4.09 -10.82 3.24
N TYR A 90 -3.33 -11.35 4.20
CA TYR A 90 -2.69 -12.66 4.07
C TYR A 90 -3.73 -13.80 4.00
N LYS A 91 -4.78 -13.69 4.81
CA LYS A 91 -5.92 -14.63 4.77
C LYS A 91 -6.71 -14.51 3.47
N LEU A 92 -6.95 -13.30 2.95
CA LEU A 92 -7.60 -13.07 1.67
C LEU A 92 -6.80 -13.74 0.54
N GLN A 93 -5.50 -13.53 0.51
CA GLN A 93 -4.62 -14.09 -0.52
C GLN A 93 -4.56 -15.61 -0.47
N ALA A 94 -4.55 -16.22 0.73
CA ALA A 94 -4.61 -17.67 0.90
C ALA A 94 -5.89 -18.30 0.33
N GLY A 95 -6.98 -17.53 0.22
CA GLY A 95 -8.25 -17.94 -0.38
C GLY A 95 -8.32 -17.78 -1.91
N GLY A 96 -7.26 -17.29 -2.55
CA GLY A 96 -7.25 -16.96 -3.97
C GLY A 96 -7.57 -18.12 -4.92
N ASP A 97 -7.20 -19.35 -4.57
CA ASP A 97 -7.51 -20.55 -5.35
C ASP A 97 -9.01 -20.86 -5.45
N GLN A 98 -9.80 -20.36 -4.50
CA GLN A 98 -11.26 -20.50 -4.46
C GLN A 98 -11.99 -19.30 -5.10
N ALA A 99 -11.26 -18.30 -5.56
CA ALA A 99 -11.83 -17.10 -6.13
C ALA A 99 -12.40 -17.35 -7.54
N PRO A 100 -13.39 -16.55 -8.00
CA PRO A 100 -13.87 -16.59 -9.37
C PRO A 100 -12.73 -16.43 -10.39
N ALA A 101 -12.80 -17.13 -11.51
CA ALA A 101 -11.76 -17.09 -12.55
C ALA A 101 -11.44 -15.67 -13.03
N ALA A 102 -12.42 -14.79 -13.06
CA ALA A 102 -12.25 -13.37 -13.41
C ALA A 102 -11.31 -12.61 -12.45
N MET A 103 -11.20 -13.08 -11.18
CA MET A 103 -10.34 -12.47 -10.17
C MET A 103 -8.92 -13.02 -10.20
N LYS A 104 -8.65 -14.11 -10.91
CA LYS A 104 -7.33 -14.75 -10.92
C LYS A 104 -6.19 -13.77 -11.28
N PRO A 105 -6.26 -12.92 -12.32
CA PRO A 105 -5.19 -11.98 -12.62
C PRO A 105 -4.93 -10.97 -11.48
N TRP A 106 -5.98 -10.57 -10.77
CA TRP A 106 -5.83 -9.71 -9.59
C TRP A 106 -5.09 -10.42 -8.46
N PHE A 107 -5.43 -11.68 -8.16
CA PHE A 107 -4.73 -12.46 -7.15
C PHE A 107 -3.27 -12.72 -7.53
N ASP A 108 -2.99 -13.05 -8.79
CA ASP A 108 -1.62 -13.23 -9.29
C ASP A 108 -0.79 -11.95 -9.09
N MET A 109 -1.34 -10.79 -9.44
CA MET A 109 -0.72 -9.48 -9.21
C MET A 109 -0.55 -9.20 -7.71
N ALA A 110 -1.62 -9.35 -6.90
CA ALA A 110 -1.59 -9.07 -5.46
C ALA A 110 -0.57 -9.94 -4.73
N ASN A 111 -0.52 -11.24 -5.05
CA ASN A 111 0.46 -12.17 -4.49
C ASN A 111 1.89 -11.80 -4.90
N GLY A 112 2.09 -11.41 -6.16
CA GLY A 112 3.39 -10.95 -6.66
C GLY A 112 3.89 -9.72 -5.94
N VAL A 113 3.06 -8.70 -5.72
CA VAL A 113 3.49 -7.46 -5.03
C VAL A 113 3.75 -7.69 -3.55
N VAL A 114 2.96 -8.54 -2.89
CA VAL A 114 3.18 -8.89 -1.48
C VAL A 114 4.48 -9.69 -1.32
N ALA A 115 4.72 -10.67 -2.19
CA ALA A 115 5.97 -11.44 -2.20
C ALA A 115 7.19 -10.54 -2.49
N LYS A 116 7.10 -9.63 -3.47
CA LYS A 116 8.14 -8.63 -3.79
C LYS A 116 8.49 -7.75 -2.58
N THR A 117 7.51 -7.45 -1.74
CA THR A 117 7.71 -6.67 -0.51
C THR A 117 8.42 -7.45 0.61
N GLY A 118 8.56 -8.77 0.46
CA GLY A 118 9.23 -9.64 1.43
C GLY A 118 8.27 -10.49 2.30
N PHE A 119 6.99 -10.59 1.92
CA PHE A 119 5.97 -11.36 2.63
C PHE A 119 5.46 -12.55 1.81
N PRO A 120 6.31 -13.53 1.44
CA PRO A 120 5.86 -14.71 0.71
C PRO A 120 4.90 -15.55 1.58
N PHE A 121 4.10 -16.40 0.93
CA PHE A 121 3.24 -17.34 1.65
C PHE A 121 4.05 -18.33 2.50
N GLY A 122 3.42 -18.82 3.58
CA GLY A 122 3.98 -19.81 4.49
C GLY A 122 4.71 -19.23 5.70
N LEU A 123 4.75 -17.90 5.86
CA LEU A 123 5.28 -17.29 7.07
C LEU A 123 4.26 -17.37 8.21
N ASP A 124 4.74 -17.74 9.40
CA ASP A 124 4.01 -17.59 10.66
C ASP A 124 4.07 -16.14 11.18
N LEU A 125 3.42 -15.85 12.30
CA LEU A 125 3.39 -14.51 12.89
C LEU A 125 4.80 -13.96 13.18
N ALA A 126 5.71 -14.79 13.67
CA ALA A 126 7.09 -14.37 13.95
C ALA A 126 7.84 -14.06 12.64
N GLY A 127 7.65 -14.87 11.61
CA GLY A 127 8.19 -14.67 10.27
C GLY A 127 7.67 -13.38 9.63
N LEU A 128 6.37 -13.10 9.76
CA LEU A 128 5.74 -11.87 9.28
C LEU A 128 6.28 -10.64 10.02
N ALA A 129 6.42 -10.69 11.35
CA ALA A 129 7.00 -9.60 12.14
C ALA A 129 8.46 -9.33 11.76
N LYS A 130 9.26 -10.39 11.57
CA LYS A 130 10.64 -10.27 11.07
C LYS A 130 10.70 -9.66 9.67
N ALA A 131 9.84 -10.08 8.76
CA ALA A 131 9.77 -9.54 7.41
C ALA A 131 9.35 -8.06 7.40
N PHE A 132 8.41 -7.67 8.26
CA PHE A 132 8.02 -6.26 8.44
C PHE A 132 9.20 -5.38 8.89
N ASN A 133 9.97 -5.83 9.87
CA ASN A 133 11.18 -5.13 10.32
C ASN A 133 12.23 -5.05 9.19
N ALA A 134 12.44 -6.15 8.46
CA ALA A 134 13.37 -6.17 7.33
C ALA A 134 12.96 -5.20 6.21
N HIS A 135 11.66 -5.14 5.88
CA HIS A 135 11.12 -4.17 4.92
C HIS A 135 11.32 -2.73 5.41
N THR A 136 11.03 -2.46 6.68
CA THR A 136 11.24 -1.14 7.30
C THR A 136 12.69 -0.70 7.16
N GLU A 137 13.65 -1.55 7.49
CA GLU A 137 15.08 -1.23 7.36
C GLU A 137 15.51 -1.09 5.89
N ALA A 138 14.95 -1.89 5.00
CA ALA A 138 15.22 -1.78 3.57
C ALA A 138 14.75 -0.44 2.97
N VAL A 139 13.59 0.09 3.40
CA VAL A 139 13.11 1.42 3.00
C VAL A 139 14.01 2.51 3.55
N LYS A 140 14.37 2.45 4.84
CA LYS A 140 15.29 3.42 5.47
C LYS A 140 16.66 3.48 4.80
N ALA A 141 17.17 2.32 4.35
CA ALA A 141 18.45 2.25 3.65
C ALA A 141 18.39 2.76 2.20
N ALA A 142 17.23 2.67 1.55
CA ALA A 142 17.07 3.01 0.14
C ALA A 142 16.65 4.47 -0.12
N ILE A 143 15.92 5.08 0.82
CA ILE A 143 15.37 6.42 0.64
C ILE A 143 16.23 7.43 1.42
N PRO A 144 16.71 8.51 0.78
CA PRO A 144 17.42 9.58 1.47
C PRO A 144 16.63 10.17 2.63
N SER A 145 17.30 10.42 3.76
CA SER A 145 16.66 10.85 5.01
C SER A 145 15.93 12.20 4.92
N ASP A 146 16.35 13.07 4.02
CA ASP A 146 15.70 14.37 3.74
C ASP A 146 14.37 14.22 2.97
N ARG A 147 14.15 13.06 2.35
CA ARG A 147 12.93 12.71 1.62
C ARG A 147 12.10 11.59 2.28
N LEU A 148 12.48 11.12 3.46
CA LEU A 148 11.81 10.05 4.18
C LEU A 148 11.27 10.52 5.53
N LEU A 149 9.98 10.42 5.73
CA LEU A 149 9.34 10.54 7.06
C LEU A 149 9.07 9.14 7.61
N ILE A 150 9.63 8.82 8.78
CA ILE A 150 9.21 7.69 9.60
C ILE A 150 8.02 8.16 10.43
N TYR A 151 6.86 7.53 10.28
CA TYR A 151 5.61 8.07 10.76
C TYR A 151 4.77 7.04 11.51
N GLU A 152 4.36 7.36 12.72
CA GLU A 152 3.33 6.62 13.44
C GLU A 152 1.99 7.35 13.29
N VAL A 153 0.94 6.63 12.86
CA VAL A 153 -0.39 7.22 12.62
C VAL A 153 -0.97 7.90 13.87
N LYS A 154 -0.57 7.46 15.07
CA LYS A 154 -0.97 8.09 16.35
C LYS A 154 -0.47 9.52 16.52
N ASP A 155 0.60 9.90 15.81
CA ASP A 155 1.21 11.24 15.92
C ASP A 155 0.39 12.33 15.21
N GLY A 156 -0.63 11.94 14.44
CA GLY A 156 -1.59 12.86 13.84
C GLY A 156 -0.98 13.78 12.78
N TRP A 157 -1.53 14.99 12.67
CA TRP A 157 -1.18 15.92 11.59
C TRP A 157 0.21 16.51 11.67
N SER A 158 0.70 16.85 12.87
CA SER A 158 1.86 17.73 13.04
C SER A 158 3.12 17.25 12.31
N PRO A 159 3.65 16.02 12.52
CA PRO A 159 4.85 15.58 11.82
C PRO A 159 4.62 15.43 10.30
N LEU A 160 3.42 15.02 9.89
CA LEU A 160 3.06 14.86 8.49
C LEU A 160 3.04 16.21 7.76
N CYS A 161 2.35 17.19 8.32
CA CYS A 161 2.22 18.53 7.73
C CYS A 161 3.56 19.26 7.69
N LYS A 162 4.36 19.14 8.77
CA LYS A 162 5.73 19.68 8.81
C LYS A 162 6.59 19.09 7.68
N PHE A 163 6.58 17.79 7.52
CA PHE A 163 7.34 17.10 6.47
C PHE A 163 6.89 17.50 5.06
N LEU A 164 5.57 17.58 4.85
CA LEU A 164 5.00 17.94 3.55
C LEU A 164 5.01 19.44 3.28
N THR A 165 5.30 20.27 4.28
CA THR A 165 5.36 21.74 4.20
C THR A 165 3.99 22.36 3.87
N VAL A 166 2.97 21.88 4.60
CA VAL A 166 1.58 22.37 4.48
C VAL A 166 1.01 22.69 5.86
N SER A 167 -0.07 23.47 5.89
CA SER A 167 -0.79 23.81 7.12
C SER A 167 -1.56 22.60 7.65
N GLU A 168 -1.69 22.51 8.99
CA GLU A 168 -2.51 21.49 9.62
C GLU A 168 -4.00 21.77 9.41
N PRO A 169 -4.81 20.75 9.01
CA PRO A 169 -6.26 20.89 8.98
C PRO A 169 -6.85 21.11 10.38
N ALA A 170 -7.99 21.80 10.44
CA ALA A 170 -8.75 21.96 11.69
C ALA A 170 -9.45 20.66 12.12
N GLU A 171 -9.71 19.77 11.17
CA GLU A 171 -10.37 18.48 11.40
C GLU A 171 -9.42 17.48 12.05
N ALA A 172 -9.98 16.53 12.82
CA ALA A 172 -9.22 15.45 13.40
C ALA A 172 -8.57 14.58 12.32
N PHE A 173 -7.41 13.98 12.63
CA PHE A 173 -6.74 13.03 11.73
C PHE A 173 -7.68 11.86 11.40
N PRO A 174 -7.86 11.51 10.10
CA PRO A 174 -8.82 10.50 9.69
C PRO A 174 -8.42 9.11 10.21
N ARG A 175 -9.35 8.45 10.88
CA ARG A 175 -9.21 7.05 11.34
C ARG A 175 -10.17 6.19 10.56
N THR A 176 -9.62 5.27 9.78
CA THR A 176 -10.34 4.32 8.94
C THR A 176 -9.60 2.99 8.91
N ASN A 177 -10.19 1.97 8.31
CA ASN A 177 -9.62 0.65 8.11
C ASN A 177 -9.60 -0.20 9.40
N SER A 178 -10.77 -0.35 10.03
CA SER A 178 -10.97 -1.47 10.95
C SER A 178 -10.89 -2.81 10.17
N ARG A 179 -10.74 -3.93 10.87
CA ARG A 179 -10.79 -5.27 10.24
C ARG A 179 -12.16 -5.53 9.64
N GLU A 180 -13.21 -5.03 10.29
CA GLU A 180 -14.60 -5.11 9.81
C GLU A 180 -14.74 -4.35 8.47
N ASP A 181 -14.22 -3.12 8.38
CA ASP A 181 -14.22 -2.33 7.14
C ASP A 181 -13.49 -3.06 6.01
N PHE A 182 -12.35 -3.71 6.30
CA PHE A 182 -11.61 -4.47 5.32
C PHE A 182 -12.48 -5.58 4.70
N TRP A 183 -13.09 -6.43 5.53
CA TRP A 183 -13.89 -7.54 5.04
C TRP A 183 -15.19 -7.10 4.35
N ALA A 184 -15.81 -6.02 4.81
CA ALA A 184 -16.96 -5.42 4.13
C ALA A 184 -16.59 -4.92 2.72
N ASN A 185 -15.44 -4.27 2.55
CA ASN A 185 -14.93 -3.83 1.26
C ASN A 185 -14.59 -5.00 0.33
N VAL A 186 -13.99 -6.08 0.85
CA VAL A 186 -13.71 -7.30 0.10
C VAL A 186 -15.01 -7.94 -0.40
N ALA A 187 -16.01 -8.07 0.47
CA ALA A 187 -17.31 -8.64 0.09
C ALA A 187 -18.00 -7.82 -1.01
N ALA A 188 -17.96 -6.49 -0.90
CA ALA A 188 -18.51 -5.60 -1.93
C ALA A 188 -17.78 -5.73 -3.27
N ALA A 189 -16.44 -5.82 -3.25
CA ALA A 189 -15.64 -5.99 -4.46
C ALA A 189 -15.92 -7.34 -5.16
N MET A 190 -16.05 -8.42 -4.38
CA MET A 190 -16.38 -9.75 -4.92
C MET A 190 -17.78 -9.81 -5.52
N ALA A 191 -18.77 -9.14 -4.91
CA ALA A 191 -20.14 -9.08 -5.44
C ALA A 191 -20.22 -8.34 -6.77
N ASN A 192 -19.35 -7.36 -7.02
CA ASN A 192 -19.32 -6.60 -8.27
C ASN A 192 -18.51 -7.29 -9.39
N ALA A 193 -17.77 -8.36 -9.08
CA ALA A 193 -16.93 -9.09 -10.01
C ALA A 193 -17.62 -10.35 -10.61
N GLY A 194 -18.81 -10.73 -10.14
CA GLY A 194 -19.64 -11.83 -10.63
C GLY A 194 -20.77 -11.32 -11.49
#